data_ffa91c4d2db1936d019cc9cfa3025616
#
_entry.id   ffa91c4d2db1936d019cc9cfa3025616
#
_cell.length_a   1.000
_cell.length_b   1.000
_cell.length_c   1.000
_cell.angle_alpha   90.00
_cell.angle_beta   90.00
_cell.angle_gamma   90.00
#
_symmetry.space_group_name_H-M   'P 1'
#
loop_
_entity.id
_entity.type
_entity.pdbx_description
1 polymer ?
#
loop_
_entity_poly.entity_id
_entity_poly.type
_entity_poly.pdbx_seq_one_letter_code
_entity_poly.pdbx_strand_id
1 'polypeptide(L)'
;MRLRPCIDIHNGKVKQIVGSSLKDEKESVKENFVSEYDAAYYAGIYMDRALTGGHVIVLNSHTSEYYEASRKAAFSALSAFPGGMQYGGGINNENAALFLEAGASHVIVTSFVFRDGRLNTENLRRLQSECGKERIVLDLSCRKKEDGHYYVTTDRWQKYTDLMVTEESLRNLSSECGEFLVHAVDKEGKGEGVDRELIRILSGVKEIPVTYAGGIKSLADVDIIEKEGAGRIDYTVGTALDLFGGKLKLDELIRR
;
A
#
# COMPACT_ATOMS: atom_id res chain seq x y z
N MET A 1 16.19 5.21 -2.34
CA MET A 1 15.29 4.64 -1.32
C MET A 1 14.67 5.78 -0.55
N ARG A 2 13.33 5.79 -0.36
CA ARG A 2 12.60 6.84 0.35
C ARG A 2 11.57 6.22 1.29
N LEU A 3 11.31 6.88 2.42
CA LEU A 3 10.16 6.57 3.24
C LEU A 3 8.88 7.06 2.54
N ARG A 4 7.91 6.17 2.35
CA ARG A 4 6.57 6.43 1.83
C ARG A 4 5.58 6.28 2.98
N PRO A 5 5.05 7.36 3.56
CA PRO A 5 4.19 7.25 4.73
C PRO A 5 2.82 6.66 4.39
N CYS A 6 2.14 6.10 5.39
CA CYS A 6 0.81 5.51 5.23
C CYS A 6 -0.24 6.17 6.12
N ILE A 7 -1.48 6.17 5.66
CA ILE A 7 -2.70 6.52 6.40
C ILE A 7 -3.74 5.45 6.10
N ASP A 8 -3.94 4.50 7.01
CA ASP A 8 -4.94 3.46 6.87
C ASP A 8 -6.24 3.89 7.56
N ILE A 9 -7.35 3.84 6.84
CA ILE A 9 -8.65 4.29 7.31
C ILE A 9 -9.61 3.11 7.39
N HIS A 10 -10.18 2.92 8.58
CA HIS A 10 -11.21 1.92 8.82
C HIS A 10 -12.28 2.50 9.76
N ASN A 11 -13.55 2.36 9.36
CA ASN A 11 -14.72 2.88 10.07
C ASN A 11 -14.60 4.39 10.39
N GLY A 12 -14.14 5.17 9.39
CA GLY A 12 -14.01 6.62 9.46
C GLY A 12 -12.83 7.14 10.31
N LYS A 13 -11.95 6.26 10.81
CA LYS A 13 -10.81 6.61 11.65
C LYS A 13 -9.49 6.10 11.09
N VAL A 14 -8.41 6.83 11.37
CA VAL A 14 -7.05 6.34 11.09
C VAL A 14 -6.72 5.23 12.08
N LYS A 15 -6.29 4.08 11.57
CA LYS A 15 -5.99 2.88 12.35
C LYS A 15 -4.76 2.16 11.83
N GLN A 16 -4.15 1.36 12.69
CA GLN A 16 -3.22 0.32 12.28
C GLN A 16 -3.80 -1.04 12.64
N ILE A 17 -3.89 -1.91 11.67
CA ILE A 17 -4.58 -3.20 11.76
C ILE A 17 -3.60 -4.33 11.49
N VAL A 18 -3.77 -5.46 12.20
CA VAL A 18 -3.08 -6.70 11.83
C VAL A 18 -3.75 -7.26 10.59
N GLY A 19 -3.06 -7.22 9.45
CA GLY A 19 -3.63 -7.55 8.16
C GLY A 19 -4.28 -8.93 8.07
N SER A 20 -3.73 -9.94 8.75
CA SER A 20 -4.30 -11.30 8.82
C SER A 20 -5.65 -11.36 9.57
N SER A 21 -6.07 -10.28 10.26
CA SER A 21 -7.34 -10.20 10.99
C SER A 21 -8.49 -9.59 10.21
N LEU A 22 -8.27 -9.12 8.97
CA LEU A 22 -9.32 -8.58 8.09
C LEU A 22 -10.23 -9.72 7.58
N LYS A 23 -11.22 -10.12 8.41
CA LYS A 23 -12.26 -11.07 8.06
C LYS A 23 -13.60 -10.35 7.87
N ASP A 24 -14.48 -10.89 7.02
CA ASP A 24 -15.78 -10.31 6.71
C ASP A 24 -16.81 -10.38 7.87
N GLU A 25 -16.52 -11.14 8.92
CA GLU A 25 -17.40 -11.27 10.06
C GLU A 25 -17.26 -10.09 11.02
N LYS A 26 -18.40 -9.64 11.56
CA LYS A 26 -18.58 -8.46 12.45
C LYS A 26 -17.74 -8.46 13.72
N GLU A 27 -16.94 -9.48 13.99
CA GLU A 27 -16.16 -9.65 15.22
C GLU A 27 -14.67 -9.54 14.97
N SER A 28 -14.08 -8.50 15.59
CA SER A 28 -12.69 -8.34 15.97
C SER A 28 -11.64 -8.31 14.84
N VAL A 29 -11.65 -7.26 14.03
CA VAL A 29 -10.39 -6.79 13.44
C VAL A 29 -9.44 -6.44 14.60
N LYS A 30 -8.29 -7.12 14.67
CA LYS A 30 -7.31 -6.81 15.71
C LYS A 30 -6.65 -5.48 15.39
N GLU A 31 -7.07 -4.44 16.11
CA GLU A 31 -6.56 -3.09 16.00
C GLU A 31 -5.31 -2.94 16.88
N ASN A 32 -4.18 -2.57 16.27
CA ASN A 32 -2.96 -2.25 16.99
C ASN A 32 -2.96 -0.79 17.48
N PHE A 33 -3.68 0.08 16.76
CA PHE A 33 -3.77 1.50 17.04
C PHE A 33 -5.06 2.08 16.47
N VAL A 34 -5.70 2.98 17.22
CA VAL A 34 -6.83 3.80 16.77
C VAL A 34 -6.51 5.25 17.12
N SER A 35 -6.48 6.10 16.10
CA SER A 35 -6.14 7.51 16.27
C SER A 35 -7.28 8.32 16.89
N GLU A 36 -6.92 9.29 17.73
CA GLU A 36 -7.80 10.38 18.17
C GLU A 36 -7.82 11.55 17.16
N TYR A 37 -6.80 11.63 16.28
CA TYR A 37 -6.69 12.65 15.24
C TYR A 37 -7.30 12.14 13.93
N ASP A 38 -7.75 13.09 13.10
CA ASP A 38 -8.27 12.79 11.76
C ASP A 38 -7.16 12.49 10.74
N ALA A 39 -7.55 12.09 9.53
CA ALA A 39 -6.61 11.76 8.48
C ALA A 39 -5.87 12.99 7.93
N ALA A 40 -6.49 14.18 7.97
CA ALA A 40 -5.85 15.43 7.54
C ALA A 40 -4.69 15.82 8.45
N TYR A 41 -4.76 15.53 9.74
CA TYR A 41 -3.66 15.75 10.69
C TYR A 41 -2.39 15.01 10.26
N TYR A 42 -2.50 13.71 9.91
CA TYR A 42 -1.34 12.93 9.45
C TYR A 42 -0.82 13.42 8.11
N ALA A 43 -1.72 13.71 7.17
CA ALA A 43 -1.34 14.27 5.86
C ALA A 43 -0.59 15.61 6.01
N GLY A 44 -1.00 16.46 6.96
CA GLY A 44 -0.31 17.71 7.31
C GLY A 44 1.11 17.46 7.83
N ILE A 45 1.29 16.49 8.74
CA ILE A 45 2.63 16.08 9.23
C ILE A 45 3.54 15.65 8.06
N TYR A 46 2.99 14.91 7.10
CA TYR A 46 3.75 14.43 5.95
C TYR A 46 4.06 15.54 4.96
N MET A 47 3.12 16.46 4.74
CA MET A 47 3.32 17.67 3.93
C MET A 47 4.44 18.55 4.49
N ASP A 48 4.41 18.85 5.80
CA ASP A 48 5.42 19.68 6.47
C ASP A 48 6.83 19.10 6.36
N ARG A 49 6.95 17.80 6.15
CA ARG A 49 8.21 17.07 5.99
C ARG A 49 8.53 16.70 4.53
N ALA A 50 7.72 17.18 3.58
CA ALA A 50 7.83 16.87 2.14
C ALA A 50 7.87 15.35 1.81
N LEU A 51 7.15 14.53 2.59
CA LEU A 51 7.09 13.08 2.43
C LEU A 51 6.05 12.70 1.38
N THR A 52 6.41 12.81 0.11
CA THR A 52 5.52 12.50 -1.02
C THR A 52 5.49 11.02 -1.38
N GLY A 53 4.42 10.61 -2.08
CA GLY A 53 4.25 9.25 -2.62
C GLY A 53 3.85 8.22 -1.58
N GLY A 54 3.51 8.63 -0.37
CA GLY A 54 2.83 7.78 0.60
C GLY A 54 1.41 7.47 0.17
N HIS A 55 0.70 6.65 0.94
CA HIS A 55 -0.64 6.21 0.57
C HIS A 55 -1.69 6.50 1.65
N VAL A 56 -2.91 6.74 1.19
CA VAL A 56 -4.15 6.72 1.98
C VAL A 56 -4.95 5.51 1.52
N ILE A 57 -5.19 4.54 2.39
CA ILE A 57 -5.97 3.33 2.05
C ILE A 57 -7.24 3.26 2.88
N VAL A 58 -8.38 3.16 2.20
CA VAL A 58 -9.68 2.84 2.81
C VAL A 58 -9.87 1.33 2.82
N LEU A 59 -9.97 0.75 4.02
CA LEU A 59 -10.08 -0.69 4.24
C LEU A 59 -11.52 -1.20 4.24
N ASN A 60 -12.51 -0.31 4.30
CA ASN A 60 -13.92 -0.66 4.25
C ASN A 60 -14.32 -1.11 2.84
N SER A 61 -15.15 -2.16 2.78
CA SER A 61 -15.88 -2.50 1.55
C SER A 61 -16.85 -1.37 1.18
N HIS A 62 -17.14 -1.20 -0.11
CA HIS A 62 -18.17 -0.27 -0.60
C HIS A 62 -19.58 -0.55 -0.03
N THR A 63 -19.83 -1.78 0.41
CA THR A 63 -21.11 -2.19 1.02
C THR A 63 -21.15 -1.95 2.53
N SER A 64 -20.06 -1.50 3.14
CA SER A 64 -20.00 -1.19 4.57
C SER A 64 -20.76 0.08 4.89
N GLU A 65 -21.53 0.08 5.97
CA GLU A 65 -22.17 1.29 6.53
C GLU A 65 -21.17 2.41 6.85
N TYR A 66 -19.90 2.06 7.11
CA TYR A 66 -18.83 3.02 7.41
C TYR A 66 -18.07 3.52 6.17
N TYR A 67 -18.42 3.04 4.97
CA TYR A 67 -17.66 3.39 3.77
C TYR A 67 -17.63 4.90 3.51
N GLU A 68 -18.79 5.57 3.60
CA GLU A 68 -18.86 7.01 3.38
C GLU A 68 -18.08 7.83 4.40
N ALA A 69 -18.08 7.41 5.67
CA ALA A 69 -17.28 8.06 6.70
C ALA A 69 -15.77 7.91 6.42
N SER A 70 -15.35 6.72 5.98
CA SER A 70 -13.95 6.45 5.62
C SER A 70 -13.53 7.18 4.35
N ARG A 71 -14.40 7.25 3.34
CA ARG A 71 -14.17 8.03 2.12
C ARG A 71 -14.01 9.53 2.43
N LYS A 72 -14.88 10.08 3.29
CA LYS A 72 -14.77 11.48 3.74
C LYS A 72 -13.44 11.76 4.45
N ALA A 73 -13.00 10.85 5.32
CA ALA A 73 -11.70 10.97 5.98
C ALA A 73 -10.54 10.90 4.98
N ALA A 74 -10.62 10.05 3.95
CA ALA A 74 -9.62 10.00 2.88
C ALA A 74 -9.57 11.32 2.08
N PHE A 75 -10.72 11.87 1.71
CA PHE A 75 -10.77 13.18 1.03
C PHE A 75 -10.13 14.30 1.86
N SER A 76 -10.33 14.29 3.19
CA SER A 76 -9.70 15.31 4.06
C SER A 76 -8.17 15.19 4.03
N ALA A 77 -7.62 13.96 4.02
CA ALA A 77 -6.17 13.75 3.90
C ALA A 77 -5.63 14.19 2.53
N LEU A 78 -6.31 13.84 1.43
CA LEU A 78 -5.90 14.23 0.08
C LEU A 78 -5.94 15.74 -0.11
N SER A 79 -6.96 16.41 0.44
CA SER A 79 -7.08 17.87 0.40
C SER A 79 -6.04 18.58 1.26
N ALA A 80 -5.61 17.97 2.37
CA ALA A 80 -4.56 18.52 3.24
C ALA A 80 -3.16 18.43 2.62
N PHE A 81 -2.92 17.44 1.73
CA PHE A 81 -1.64 17.29 1.04
C PHE A 81 -1.85 16.98 -0.46
N PRO A 82 -2.33 17.96 -1.26
CA PRO A 82 -2.63 17.77 -2.67
C PRO A 82 -1.39 17.29 -3.47
N GLY A 83 -1.55 16.21 -4.24
CA GLY A 83 -0.47 15.60 -5.02
C GLY A 83 0.59 14.87 -4.21
N GLY A 84 0.52 14.88 -2.89
CA GLY A 84 1.51 14.24 -2.01
C GLY A 84 1.23 12.76 -1.72
N MET A 85 -0.04 12.37 -1.72
CA MET A 85 -0.47 11.02 -1.32
C MET A 85 -1.14 10.28 -2.48
N GLN A 86 -0.93 8.97 -2.52
CA GLN A 86 -1.65 8.03 -3.38
C GLN A 86 -2.95 7.61 -2.67
N TYR A 87 -3.97 7.19 -3.41
CA TYR A 87 -5.22 6.70 -2.83
C TYR A 87 -5.53 5.27 -3.24
N GLY A 88 -5.90 4.41 -2.26
CA GLY A 88 -6.39 3.05 -2.46
C GLY A 88 -7.65 2.76 -1.63
N GLY A 89 -8.39 1.77 -2.08
CA GLY A 89 -9.65 1.36 -1.45
C GLY A 89 -10.81 1.38 -2.43
N GLY A 90 -10.99 0.25 -3.14
CA GLY A 90 -12.08 0.05 -4.09
C GLY A 90 -12.00 0.87 -5.37
N ILE A 91 -10.82 1.20 -5.83
CA ILE A 91 -10.60 1.90 -7.10
C ILE A 91 -11.04 1.05 -8.29
N ASN A 92 -11.73 1.71 -9.22
CA ASN A 92 -12.13 1.21 -10.53
C ASN A 92 -12.11 2.36 -11.56
N ASN A 93 -12.46 2.07 -12.80
CA ASN A 93 -12.48 3.07 -13.87
C ASN A 93 -13.56 4.16 -13.71
N GLU A 94 -14.60 3.92 -12.91
CA GLU A 94 -15.70 4.88 -12.70
C GLU A 94 -15.37 5.93 -11.62
N ASN A 95 -14.47 5.59 -10.69
CA ASN A 95 -14.18 6.45 -9.55
C ASN A 95 -12.74 6.99 -9.49
N ALA A 96 -11.82 6.48 -10.31
CA ALA A 96 -10.41 6.88 -10.28
C ALA A 96 -10.23 8.40 -10.46
N ALA A 97 -10.90 8.99 -11.44
CA ALA A 97 -10.81 10.44 -11.72
C ALA A 97 -11.22 11.27 -10.49
N LEU A 98 -12.28 10.87 -9.77
CA LEU A 98 -12.76 11.55 -8.57
C LEU A 98 -11.68 11.70 -7.50
N PHE A 99 -10.91 10.64 -7.23
CA PHE A 99 -9.84 10.70 -6.22
C PHE A 99 -8.61 11.49 -6.70
N LEU A 100 -8.31 11.43 -7.99
CA LEU A 100 -7.25 12.24 -8.59
C LEU A 100 -7.59 13.73 -8.55
N GLU A 101 -8.83 14.11 -8.83
CA GLU A 101 -9.34 15.48 -8.71
C GLU A 101 -9.37 15.97 -7.25
N ALA A 102 -9.62 15.06 -6.30
CA ALA A 102 -9.58 15.35 -4.88
C ALA A 102 -8.15 15.56 -4.32
N GLY A 103 -7.12 15.38 -5.14
CA GLY A 103 -5.73 15.63 -4.78
C GLY A 103 -4.86 14.37 -4.64
N ALA A 104 -5.35 13.19 -4.98
CA ALA A 104 -4.48 12.02 -5.03
C ALA A 104 -3.44 12.17 -6.15
N SER A 105 -2.17 11.83 -5.85
CA SER A 105 -1.12 11.78 -6.87
C SER A 105 -1.31 10.61 -7.83
N HIS A 106 -1.71 9.47 -7.30
CA HIS A 106 -1.95 8.21 -8.03
C HIS A 106 -3.13 7.46 -7.39
N VAL A 107 -3.67 6.51 -8.13
CA VAL A 107 -4.67 5.55 -7.61
C VAL A 107 -4.06 4.17 -7.47
N ILE A 108 -4.29 3.52 -6.33
CA ILE A 108 -3.80 2.17 -6.02
C ILE A 108 -4.93 1.19 -6.29
N VAL A 109 -4.67 0.18 -7.08
CA VAL A 109 -5.68 -0.80 -7.51
C VAL A 109 -5.19 -2.24 -7.30
N THR A 110 -6.10 -3.08 -6.85
CA THR A 110 -5.90 -4.54 -6.67
C THR A 110 -7.08 -5.31 -7.27
N SER A 111 -8.19 -5.38 -6.55
CA SER A 111 -9.32 -6.27 -6.88
C SER A 111 -10.02 -5.96 -8.21
N PHE A 112 -9.98 -4.72 -8.68
CA PHE A 112 -10.55 -4.37 -9.98
C PHE A 112 -9.79 -4.98 -11.15
N VAL A 113 -8.46 -5.05 -11.04
CA VAL A 113 -7.56 -5.60 -12.07
C VAL A 113 -7.20 -7.06 -11.85
N PHE A 114 -7.52 -7.64 -10.69
CA PHE A 114 -7.38 -9.07 -10.44
C PHE A 114 -8.75 -9.69 -10.20
N ARG A 115 -9.22 -10.49 -11.15
CA ARG A 115 -10.49 -11.22 -11.06
C ARG A 115 -10.28 -12.71 -11.28
N ASP A 116 -10.98 -13.52 -10.51
CA ASP A 116 -10.96 -14.98 -10.61
C ASP A 116 -9.52 -15.57 -10.59
N GLY A 117 -8.65 -14.94 -9.76
CA GLY A 117 -7.26 -15.35 -9.62
C GLY A 117 -6.34 -14.96 -10.78
N ARG A 118 -6.77 -14.05 -11.68
CA ARG A 118 -6.01 -13.64 -12.87
C ARG A 118 -5.98 -12.13 -13.04
N LEU A 119 -4.93 -11.65 -13.71
CA LEU A 119 -4.88 -10.27 -14.17
C LEU A 119 -5.92 -10.05 -15.28
N ASN A 120 -6.86 -9.15 -15.03
CA ASN A 120 -7.86 -8.71 -16.00
C ASN A 120 -7.32 -7.51 -16.81
N THR A 121 -6.72 -7.81 -17.95
CA THR A 121 -6.10 -6.80 -18.83
C THR A 121 -7.12 -5.82 -19.42
N GLU A 122 -8.39 -6.22 -19.59
CA GLU A 122 -9.45 -5.33 -20.07
C GLU A 122 -9.75 -4.25 -19.01
N ASN A 123 -9.94 -4.65 -17.75
CA ASN A 123 -10.17 -3.69 -16.67
C ASN A 123 -8.95 -2.77 -16.46
N LEU A 124 -7.74 -3.31 -16.60
CA LEU A 124 -6.53 -2.48 -16.52
C LEU A 124 -6.49 -1.44 -17.65
N ARG A 125 -6.80 -1.82 -18.89
CA ARG A 125 -6.88 -0.87 -20.02
C ARG A 125 -7.97 0.19 -19.83
N ARG A 126 -9.14 -0.19 -19.28
CA ARG A 126 -10.20 0.78 -18.94
C ARG A 126 -9.70 1.81 -17.92
N LEU A 127 -9.00 1.36 -16.89
CA LEU A 127 -8.42 2.26 -15.89
C LEU A 127 -7.32 3.15 -16.49
N GLN A 128 -6.44 2.59 -17.35
CA GLN A 128 -5.42 3.34 -18.07
C GLN A 128 -6.02 4.42 -19.00
N SER A 129 -7.14 4.12 -19.66
CA SER A 129 -7.85 5.08 -20.49
C SER A 129 -8.43 6.24 -19.70
N GLU A 130 -8.80 6.00 -18.44
CA GLU A 130 -9.42 7.00 -17.57
C GLU A 130 -8.38 7.94 -16.94
N CYS A 131 -7.26 7.42 -16.45
CA CYS A 131 -6.33 8.22 -15.67
C CYS A 131 -4.88 8.24 -16.15
N GLY A 132 -4.57 7.53 -17.23
CA GLY A 132 -3.19 7.31 -17.69
C GLY A 132 -2.46 6.24 -16.83
N LYS A 133 -1.63 5.44 -17.48
CA LYS A 133 -0.90 4.35 -16.79
C LYS A 133 0.08 4.87 -15.73
N GLU A 134 0.63 6.06 -15.96
CA GLU A 134 1.61 6.72 -15.08
C GLU A 134 1.04 7.09 -13.72
N ARG A 135 -0.30 7.16 -13.61
CA ARG A 135 -1.01 7.46 -12.35
C ARG A 135 -1.61 6.22 -11.68
N ILE A 136 -1.28 5.04 -12.17
CA ILE A 136 -1.74 3.77 -11.60
C ILE A 136 -0.62 3.14 -10.77
N VAL A 137 -0.93 2.79 -9.53
CA VAL A 137 -0.12 1.93 -8.67
C VAL A 137 -0.77 0.56 -8.61
N LEU A 138 -0.07 -0.48 -9.03
CA LEU A 138 -0.54 -1.85 -8.83
C LEU A 138 -0.12 -2.32 -7.43
N ASP A 139 -1.10 -2.63 -6.58
CA ASP A 139 -0.84 -3.32 -5.32
C ASP A 139 -0.69 -4.82 -5.60
N LEU A 140 0.53 -5.29 -5.47
CA LEU A 140 0.94 -6.68 -5.68
C LEU A 140 1.21 -7.37 -4.33
N SER A 141 0.32 -7.18 -3.36
CA SER A 141 0.38 -7.88 -2.08
C SER A 141 0.56 -9.38 -2.30
N CYS A 142 1.59 -9.99 -1.74
CA CYS A 142 1.95 -11.36 -2.07
C CYS A 142 2.25 -12.24 -0.85
N ARG A 143 2.10 -13.53 -1.05
CA ARG A 143 2.42 -14.58 -0.07
C ARG A 143 3.24 -15.68 -0.72
N LYS A 144 4.07 -16.32 0.10
CA LYS A 144 4.85 -17.48 -0.31
C LYS A 144 4.01 -18.76 -0.23
N LYS A 145 3.98 -19.57 -1.31
CA LYS A 145 3.35 -20.89 -1.32
C LYS A 145 4.34 -21.98 -0.89
N GLU A 146 3.84 -23.20 -0.74
CA GLU A 146 4.65 -24.39 -0.40
C GLU A 146 5.71 -24.72 -1.45
N ASP A 147 5.49 -24.33 -2.70
CA ASP A 147 6.46 -24.46 -3.79
C ASP A 147 7.66 -23.50 -3.69
N GLY A 148 7.67 -22.64 -2.65
CA GLY A 148 8.74 -21.68 -2.40
C GLY A 148 8.64 -20.39 -3.19
N HIS A 149 7.60 -20.20 -4.01
CA HIS A 149 7.41 -18.99 -4.82
C HIS A 149 6.38 -18.04 -4.23
N TYR A 150 6.54 -16.73 -4.52
CA TYR A 150 5.58 -15.70 -4.14
C TYR A 150 4.51 -15.57 -5.22
N TYR A 151 3.26 -15.44 -4.79
CA TYR A 151 2.12 -15.21 -5.66
C TYR A 151 1.33 -14.01 -5.15
N VAL A 152 0.85 -13.18 -6.09
CA VAL A 152 -0.06 -12.09 -5.76
C VAL A 152 -1.32 -12.68 -5.14
N THR A 153 -1.83 -12.01 -4.11
CA THR A 153 -3.05 -12.38 -3.39
C THR A 153 -4.10 -11.29 -3.48
N THR A 154 -5.35 -11.69 -3.49
CA THR A 154 -6.54 -10.83 -3.53
C THR A 154 -7.50 -11.17 -2.41
N ASP A 155 -8.67 -10.54 -2.38
CA ASP A 155 -9.71 -10.78 -1.39
C ASP A 155 -9.16 -10.71 0.05
N ARG A 156 -8.57 -9.55 0.40
CA ARG A 156 -7.93 -9.35 1.72
C ARG A 156 -6.85 -10.39 2.00
N TRP A 157 -6.04 -10.71 0.96
CA TRP A 157 -4.90 -11.63 1.03
C TRP A 157 -5.27 -13.11 1.23
N GLN A 158 -6.54 -13.49 1.03
CA GLN A 158 -7.02 -14.86 1.27
C GLN A 158 -6.94 -15.75 0.04
N LYS A 159 -6.98 -15.16 -1.17
CA LYS A 159 -6.96 -15.93 -2.41
C LYS A 159 -5.69 -15.65 -3.20
N TYR A 160 -5.02 -16.71 -3.60
CA TYR A 160 -3.90 -16.62 -4.53
C TYR A 160 -4.37 -16.40 -5.96
N THR A 161 -3.62 -15.60 -6.68
CA THR A 161 -3.73 -15.51 -8.14
C THR A 161 -2.75 -16.47 -8.82
N ASP A 162 -2.80 -16.53 -10.14
CA ASP A 162 -1.81 -17.25 -10.97
C ASP A 162 -0.54 -16.40 -11.23
N LEU A 163 -0.54 -15.12 -10.84
CA LEU A 163 0.61 -14.25 -11.02
C LEU A 163 1.70 -14.54 -9.99
N MET A 164 2.75 -15.21 -10.45
CA MET A 164 3.97 -15.40 -9.68
C MET A 164 4.79 -14.12 -9.66
N VAL A 165 5.27 -13.71 -8.50
CA VAL A 165 6.12 -12.53 -8.30
C VAL A 165 7.57 -12.92 -8.59
N THR A 166 8.01 -12.65 -9.81
CA THR A 166 9.37 -12.87 -10.30
C THR A 166 9.90 -11.58 -10.94
N GLU A 167 11.20 -11.46 -11.11
CA GLU A 167 11.79 -10.32 -11.81
C GLU A 167 11.21 -10.16 -13.23
N GLU A 168 11.00 -11.28 -13.95
CA GLU A 168 10.45 -11.29 -15.29
C GLU A 168 8.98 -10.82 -15.31
N SER A 169 8.12 -11.38 -14.45
CA SER A 169 6.70 -11.00 -14.40
C SER A 169 6.51 -9.53 -14.00
N LEU A 170 7.31 -9.04 -13.04
CA LEU A 170 7.29 -7.65 -12.63
C LEU A 170 7.78 -6.71 -13.73
N ARG A 171 8.85 -7.08 -14.45
CA ARG A 171 9.33 -6.30 -15.61
C ARG A 171 8.27 -6.20 -16.70
N ASN A 172 7.57 -7.30 -16.99
CA ASN A 172 6.48 -7.27 -17.97
C ASN A 172 5.33 -6.36 -17.53
N LEU A 173 4.97 -6.38 -16.24
CA LEU A 173 3.92 -5.51 -15.69
C LEU A 173 4.34 -4.05 -15.56
N SER A 174 5.61 -3.73 -15.46
CA SER A 174 6.08 -2.34 -15.28
C SER A 174 5.76 -1.43 -16.47
N SER A 175 5.48 -2.00 -17.64
CA SER A 175 4.99 -1.25 -18.79
C SER A 175 3.53 -0.80 -18.67
N GLU A 176 2.78 -1.36 -17.73
CA GLU A 176 1.33 -1.19 -17.62
C GLU A 176 0.90 -0.21 -16.50
N CYS A 177 1.83 0.25 -15.66
CA CYS A 177 1.53 1.15 -14.54
C CYS A 177 2.70 2.08 -14.23
N GLY A 178 2.50 3.01 -13.30
CA GLY A 178 3.52 3.97 -12.87
C GLY A 178 4.33 3.52 -11.66
N GLU A 179 3.81 2.62 -10.82
CA GLU A 179 4.47 2.17 -9.58
C GLU A 179 3.93 0.83 -9.11
N PHE A 180 4.73 0.08 -8.35
CA PHE A 180 4.28 -1.07 -7.57
C PHE A 180 4.29 -0.77 -6.07
N LEU A 181 3.20 -1.12 -5.39
CA LEU A 181 3.13 -1.26 -3.94
C LEU A 181 3.07 -2.75 -3.60
N VAL A 182 4.03 -3.26 -2.84
CA VAL A 182 4.15 -4.70 -2.56
C VAL A 182 4.15 -4.98 -1.08
N HIS A 183 3.06 -5.57 -0.58
CA HIS A 183 2.97 -6.03 0.81
C HIS A 183 3.48 -7.46 0.94
N ALA A 184 4.47 -7.66 1.80
CA ALA A 184 4.88 -8.97 2.27
C ALA A 184 3.87 -9.47 3.31
N VAL A 185 2.75 -10.04 2.86
CA VAL A 185 1.58 -10.37 3.69
C VAL A 185 1.93 -11.27 4.87
N ASP A 186 2.85 -12.22 4.66
CA ASP A 186 3.28 -13.15 5.71
C ASP A 186 4.09 -12.47 6.82
N LYS A 187 4.56 -11.22 6.60
CA LYS A 187 5.27 -10.38 7.57
C LYS A 187 4.42 -9.26 8.16
N GLU A 188 3.27 -8.95 7.52
CA GLU A 188 2.45 -7.80 7.88
C GLU A 188 1.88 -7.90 9.30
N GLY A 189 2.08 -6.84 10.09
CA GLY A 189 1.58 -6.71 11.46
C GLY A 189 2.21 -7.64 12.49
N LYS A 190 3.17 -8.51 12.12
CA LYS A 190 3.79 -9.49 13.03
C LYS A 190 5.05 -8.98 13.73
N GLY A 191 5.69 -7.93 13.19
CA GLY A 191 6.95 -7.43 13.74
C GLY A 191 8.09 -8.47 13.72
N GLU A 192 8.14 -9.33 12.71
CA GLU A 192 9.14 -10.40 12.57
C GLU A 192 10.35 -9.99 11.72
N GLY A 193 10.37 -8.74 11.23
CA GLY A 193 11.36 -8.24 10.30
C GLY A 193 10.94 -8.43 8.85
N VAL A 194 11.72 -7.87 7.93
CA VAL A 194 11.42 -7.82 6.50
C VAL A 194 11.70 -9.14 5.78
N ASP A 195 11.05 -9.33 4.64
CA ASP A 195 11.28 -10.47 3.75
C ASP A 195 12.42 -10.17 2.77
N ARG A 196 13.60 -10.65 3.10
CA ARG A 196 14.83 -10.39 2.32
C ARG A 196 14.77 -10.98 0.90
N GLU A 197 14.16 -12.15 0.75
CA GLU A 197 14.07 -12.82 -0.54
C GLU A 197 13.15 -12.04 -1.48
N LEU A 198 11.98 -11.61 -0.97
CA LEU A 198 11.09 -10.76 -1.73
C LEU A 198 11.75 -9.45 -2.13
N ILE A 199 12.46 -8.77 -1.21
CA ILE A 199 13.17 -7.52 -1.49
C ILE A 199 14.19 -7.69 -2.63
N ARG A 200 14.93 -8.82 -2.68
CA ARG A 200 15.87 -9.11 -3.77
C ARG A 200 15.14 -9.27 -5.11
N ILE A 201 14.01 -9.96 -5.14
CA ILE A 201 13.19 -10.09 -6.35
C ILE A 201 12.74 -8.69 -6.82
N LEU A 202 12.23 -7.87 -5.90
CA LEU A 202 11.77 -6.51 -6.20
C LEU A 202 12.90 -5.61 -6.72
N SER A 203 14.13 -5.80 -6.23
CA SER A 203 15.30 -5.01 -6.67
C SER A 203 15.67 -5.20 -8.13
N GLY A 204 15.17 -6.26 -8.78
CA GLY A 204 15.30 -6.50 -10.21
C GLY A 204 14.48 -5.54 -11.08
N VAL A 205 13.42 -4.91 -10.52
CA VAL A 205 12.62 -3.90 -11.22
C VAL A 205 13.37 -2.57 -11.23
N LYS A 206 13.61 -2.02 -12.43
CA LYS A 206 14.36 -0.77 -12.62
C LYS A 206 13.56 0.28 -13.38
N GLU A 207 12.48 -0.13 -13.98
CA GLU A 207 11.67 0.63 -14.93
C GLU A 207 10.76 1.64 -14.24
N ILE A 208 10.25 1.27 -13.04
CA ILE A 208 9.32 2.07 -12.25
C ILE A 208 9.66 1.98 -10.76
N PRO A 209 9.20 2.94 -9.92
CA PRO A 209 9.31 2.85 -8.47
C PRO A 209 8.63 1.60 -7.90
N VAL A 210 9.23 1.06 -6.84
CA VAL A 210 8.66 -0.04 -6.06
C VAL A 210 8.70 0.33 -4.59
N THR A 211 7.55 0.25 -3.93
CA THR A 211 7.42 0.45 -2.48
C THR A 211 7.16 -0.89 -1.78
N TYR A 212 8.04 -1.24 -0.87
CA TYR A 212 7.90 -2.43 -0.02
C TYR A 212 7.14 -2.10 1.26
N ALA A 213 6.21 -2.97 1.66
CA ALA A 213 5.48 -2.91 2.92
C ALA A 213 5.52 -4.26 3.64
N GLY A 214 5.51 -4.23 4.97
CA GLY A 214 5.38 -5.42 5.83
C GLY A 214 6.61 -5.74 6.66
N GLY A 215 6.39 -5.97 7.95
CA GLY A 215 7.37 -6.50 8.89
C GLY A 215 8.43 -5.54 9.41
N ILE A 216 8.55 -4.33 8.92
CA ILE A 216 9.56 -3.35 9.39
C ILE A 216 9.28 -3.00 10.85
N LYS A 217 10.28 -3.22 11.73
CA LYS A 217 10.18 -2.97 13.17
C LYS A 217 11.37 -2.21 13.76
N SER A 218 12.45 -2.08 13.00
CA SER A 218 13.71 -1.50 13.45
C SER A 218 14.45 -0.79 12.33
N LEU A 219 15.40 0.08 12.68
CA LEU A 219 16.31 0.70 11.71
C LEU A 219 17.16 -0.35 10.98
N ALA A 220 17.50 -1.46 11.64
CA ALA A 220 18.22 -2.56 11.00
C ALA A 220 17.41 -3.21 9.86
N ASP A 221 16.07 -3.23 9.95
CA ASP A 221 15.23 -3.69 8.83
C ASP A 221 15.30 -2.73 7.65
N VAL A 222 15.37 -1.42 7.91
CA VAL A 222 15.57 -0.39 6.87
C VAL A 222 16.94 -0.55 6.20
N ASP A 223 18.00 -0.83 6.97
CA ASP A 223 19.34 -1.12 6.44
C ASP A 223 19.33 -2.38 5.54
N ILE A 224 18.52 -3.38 5.89
CA ILE A 224 18.34 -4.57 5.06
C ILE A 224 17.66 -4.21 3.74
N ILE A 225 16.60 -3.39 3.77
CA ILE A 225 15.91 -2.95 2.53
C ILE A 225 16.89 -2.16 1.66
N GLU A 226 17.66 -1.26 2.22
CA GLU A 226 18.66 -0.49 1.48
C GLU A 226 19.68 -1.41 0.80
N LYS A 227 20.27 -2.31 1.55
CA LYS A 227 21.31 -3.24 1.07
C LYS A 227 20.77 -4.23 0.04
N GLU A 228 19.71 -5.00 0.39
CA GLU A 228 19.16 -6.06 -0.45
C GLU A 228 18.37 -5.47 -1.64
N GLY A 229 17.77 -4.29 -1.47
CA GLY A 229 17.06 -3.53 -2.50
C GLY A 229 17.96 -2.65 -3.36
N ALA A 230 19.30 -2.70 -3.13
CA ALA A 230 20.30 -1.91 -3.87
C ALA A 230 19.98 -0.39 -3.87
N GLY A 231 19.43 0.14 -2.78
CA GLY A 231 19.05 1.54 -2.61
C GLY A 231 17.85 2.00 -3.48
N ARG A 232 17.17 1.09 -4.18
CA ARG A 232 16.10 1.43 -5.15
C ARG A 232 14.69 1.19 -4.63
N ILE A 233 14.54 0.34 -3.62
CA ILE A 233 13.23 -0.01 -3.09
C ILE A 233 12.83 1.03 -2.04
N ASP A 234 11.74 1.74 -2.28
CA ASP A 234 11.10 2.60 -1.29
C ASP A 234 10.38 1.73 -0.24
N TYR A 235 10.06 2.28 0.92
CA TYR A 235 9.46 1.49 1.99
C TYR A 235 8.41 2.28 2.76
N THR A 236 7.44 1.57 3.32
CA THR A 236 6.44 2.14 4.23
C THR A 236 6.50 1.47 5.59
N VAL A 237 6.26 2.25 6.65
CA VAL A 237 6.23 1.79 8.04
C VAL A 237 4.87 2.11 8.63
N GLY A 238 4.15 1.07 9.07
CA GLY A 238 2.87 1.20 9.76
C GLY A 238 3.02 1.17 11.28
N THR A 239 2.55 0.14 11.92
CA THR A 239 2.44 -0.04 13.39
C THR A 239 3.74 0.27 14.17
N ALA A 240 4.91 0.08 13.55
CA ALA A 240 6.18 0.34 14.23
C ALA A 240 6.54 1.83 14.35
N LEU A 241 5.86 2.71 13.61
CA LEU A 241 6.10 4.15 13.60
C LEU A 241 5.57 4.82 14.88
N ASP A 242 6.31 5.78 15.41
CA ASP A 242 5.93 6.50 16.63
C ASP A 242 4.62 7.28 16.51
N LEU A 243 4.26 7.75 15.32
CA LEU A 243 2.95 8.34 15.03
C LEU A 243 1.78 7.39 15.34
N PHE A 244 2.02 6.08 15.33
CA PHE A 244 1.04 5.03 15.60
C PHE A 244 1.34 4.25 16.89
N GLY A 245 2.08 4.89 17.82
CA GLY A 245 2.44 4.26 19.11
C GLY A 245 3.62 3.29 19.05
N GLY A 246 4.28 3.17 17.90
CA GLY A 246 5.49 2.35 17.73
C GLY A 246 6.75 3.01 18.28
N LYS A 247 7.89 2.39 18.04
CA LYS A 247 9.19 2.83 18.58
C LYS A 247 10.09 3.52 17.55
N LEU A 248 9.83 3.33 16.25
CA LEU A 248 10.60 3.98 15.19
C LEU A 248 10.20 5.45 15.08
N LYS A 249 11.17 6.33 15.21
CA LYS A 249 10.95 7.76 15.10
C LYS A 249 10.87 8.19 13.65
N LEU A 250 9.77 8.88 13.28
CA LEU A 250 9.61 9.42 11.93
C LEU A 250 10.83 10.26 11.52
N ASP A 251 11.28 11.15 12.39
CA ASP A 251 12.40 12.05 12.10
C ASP A 251 13.75 11.33 11.95
N GLU A 252 13.91 10.12 12.51
CA GLU A 252 15.11 9.29 12.27
C GLU A 252 15.06 8.62 10.90
N LEU A 253 13.87 8.18 10.46
CA LEU A 253 13.68 7.56 9.15
C LEU A 253 13.86 8.56 7.99
N ILE A 254 13.48 9.82 8.19
CA ILE A 254 13.60 10.88 7.17
C ILE A 254 15.06 11.28 6.92
N ARG A 255 15.92 11.17 7.92
CA ARG A 255 17.34 11.56 7.82
C ARG A 255 18.22 10.54 7.10
N ARG A 256 17.67 9.42 6.71
CA ARG A 256 18.34 8.34 5.98
C ARG A 256 18.12 8.47 4.48
#